data_191e0c85a5463c863213f998d19e820c
#
_entry.id   191e0c85a5463c863213f998d19e820c
#
_cell.length_a   1.000
_cell.length_b   1.000
_cell.length_c   1.000
_cell.angle_alpha   90.00
_cell.angle_beta   90.00
_cell.angle_gamma   90.00
#
_symmetry.space_group_name_H-M   'P 1'
#
loop_
_entity.id
_entity.type
_entity.pdbx_description
1 polymer ?
#
loop_
_entity_poly.entity_id
_entity_poly.type
_entity_poly.pdbx_seq_one_letter_code
_entity_poly.pdbx_strand_id
1 'polypeptide(L)'
;MFDILIGTLIPARSAAPMIRQLNPKGFECYELNFGKDDFEHFDAIVNDVKSVLDGRKISALAFYGNIMCDKDDYDRLVFLIENAHRLNCNRVCTFAGGDPEKSVPDNIPLFKETFEPLAYLAEQKGIKIGFENCGAGWNKGTYNIAFSPAAWELMFEAVPSEALGLEWEPAHQVCALIDPIPLLRKWAKRVVHVHGKDGSVAWDVLKEYGIHGSHRFAEHRTPGFGDTNWSDVFTILLQNGYEGCVAIEGYHDVVHYDDMEWTAQVTSLEYLKRCRGGMEYFRGPEEYRGYKPSRKGGK
;
A
#
# COMPACT_ATOMS: atom_id res chain seq x y z
N MET A 1 -10.62 18.74 6.88
CA MET A 1 -10.41 17.30 6.68
C MET A 1 -8.95 17.13 6.26
N PHE A 2 -8.26 16.11 6.73
CA PHE A 2 -6.92 15.80 6.27
C PHE A 2 -6.96 15.25 4.84
N ASP A 3 -5.97 15.60 4.02
CA ASP A 3 -5.86 15.08 2.65
C ASP A 3 -5.42 13.60 2.67
N ILE A 4 -4.56 13.22 3.64
CA ILE A 4 -4.12 11.84 3.85
C ILE A 4 -4.75 11.30 5.13
N LEU A 5 -5.51 10.23 5.01
CA LEU A 5 -6.08 9.51 6.15
C LEU A 5 -5.09 8.45 6.67
N ILE A 6 -5.22 8.08 7.94
CA ILE A 6 -4.44 6.99 8.52
C ILE A 6 -5.39 5.91 8.97
N GLY A 7 -5.20 4.74 8.39
CA GLY A 7 -6.03 3.57 8.60
C GLY A 7 -5.20 2.32 8.86
N THR A 8 -5.82 1.19 8.63
CA THR A 8 -5.15 -0.11 8.72
C THR A 8 -5.73 -1.10 7.72
N LEU A 9 -4.90 -2.04 7.29
CA LEU A 9 -5.29 -3.20 6.52
C LEU A 9 -5.93 -4.23 7.46
N ILE A 10 -7.08 -4.77 7.05
CA ILE A 10 -7.81 -5.80 7.80
C ILE A 10 -8.34 -6.88 6.86
N PRO A 11 -8.40 -8.15 7.29
CA PRO A 11 -9.02 -9.21 6.50
C PRO A 11 -10.50 -8.92 6.23
N ALA A 12 -10.93 -9.04 4.98
CA ALA A 12 -12.28 -8.67 4.54
C ALA A 12 -13.37 -9.44 5.30
N ARG A 13 -13.19 -10.75 5.52
CA ARG A 13 -14.14 -11.60 6.26
C ARG A 13 -14.36 -11.19 7.72
N SER A 14 -13.32 -10.66 8.35
CA SER A 14 -13.35 -10.22 9.75
C SER A 14 -13.51 -8.71 9.90
N ALA A 15 -13.74 -7.99 8.81
CA ALA A 15 -13.67 -6.53 8.79
C ALA A 15 -14.70 -5.87 9.73
N ALA A 16 -15.96 -6.30 9.71
CA ALA A 16 -17.00 -5.63 10.50
C ALA A 16 -16.75 -5.71 12.03
N PRO A 17 -16.46 -6.86 12.64
CA PRO A 17 -16.10 -6.91 14.07
C PRO A 17 -14.83 -6.13 14.38
N MET A 18 -13.82 -6.14 13.50
CA MET A 18 -12.58 -5.39 13.69
C MET A 18 -12.82 -3.88 13.62
N ILE A 19 -13.59 -3.38 12.66
CA ILE A 19 -13.95 -1.97 12.54
C ILE A 19 -14.65 -1.47 13.80
N ARG A 20 -15.57 -2.24 14.40
CA ARG A 20 -16.21 -1.86 15.67
C ARG A 20 -15.21 -1.68 16.82
N GLN A 21 -14.15 -2.47 16.85
CA GLN A 21 -13.09 -2.38 17.88
C GLN A 21 -12.12 -1.24 17.60
N LEU A 22 -11.83 -0.97 16.33
CA LEU A 22 -10.82 -0.01 15.90
C LEU A 22 -11.35 1.42 15.76
N ASN A 23 -12.65 1.60 15.45
CA ASN A 23 -13.27 2.91 15.36
C ASN A 23 -13.03 3.79 16.62
N PRO A 24 -13.21 3.28 17.86
CA PRO A 24 -12.95 4.06 19.08
C PRO A 24 -11.46 4.41 19.28
N LYS A 25 -10.54 3.70 18.61
CA LYS A 25 -9.09 3.97 18.67
C LYS A 25 -8.67 5.13 17.75
N GLY A 26 -9.56 5.57 16.87
CA GLY A 26 -9.32 6.74 16.02
C GLY A 26 -8.75 6.42 14.65
N PHE A 27 -8.83 5.18 14.16
CA PHE A 27 -8.56 4.87 12.76
C PHE A 27 -9.53 5.62 11.85
N GLU A 28 -9.04 6.16 10.73
CA GLU A 28 -9.79 7.09 9.88
C GLU A 28 -10.31 6.42 8.60
N CYS A 29 -9.71 5.29 8.21
CA CYS A 29 -10.10 4.48 7.07
C CYS A 29 -9.63 3.04 7.22
N TYR A 30 -10.08 2.17 6.32
CA TYR A 30 -9.72 0.76 6.31
C TYR A 30 -9.41 0.30 4.89
N GLU A 31 -8.42 -0.53 4.75
CA GLU A 31 -8.17 -1.34 3.58
C GLU A 31 -8.69 -2.76 3.84
N LEU A 32 -9.39 -3.35 2.86
CA LEU A 32 -9.93 -4.69 2.98
C LEU A 32 -9.13 -5.67 2.14
N ASN A 33 -8.44 -6.60 2.80
CA ASN A 33 -7.72 -7.68 2.14
C ASN A 33 -8.63 -8.90 1.98
N PHE A 34 -8.92 -9.29 0.73
CA PHE A 34 -9.74 -10.43 0.37
C PHE A 34 -8.88 -11.68 0.19
N GLY A 35 -9.18 -12.73 0.93
CA GLY A 35 -8.69 -14.07 0.63
C GLY A 35 -9.48 -14.72 -0.51
N LYS A 36 -8.94 -15.83 -1.09
CA LYS A 36 -9.60 -16.54 -2.22
C LYS A 36 -11.05 -16.95 -1.92
N ASP A 37 -11.34 -17.34 -0.68
CA ASP A 37 -12.68 -17.80 -0.27
C ASP A 37 -13.64 -16.65 0.10
N ASP A 38 -13.16 -15.40 0.16
CA ASP A 38 -14.00 -14.26 0.56
C ASP A 38 -14.93 -13.79 -0.57
N PHE A 39 -14.59 -14.12 -1.82
CA PHE A 39 -15.37 -13.69 -2.98
C PHE A 39 -16.80 -14.29 -3.00
N GLU A 40 -16.97 -15.50 -2.51
CA GLU A 40 -18.28 -16.14 -2.36
C GLU A 40 -19.16 -15.44 -1.30
N HIS A 41 -18.53 -14.68 -0.40
CA HIS A 41 -19.20 -13.96 0.68
C HIS A 41 -19.21 -12.44 0.48
N PHE A 42 -18.82 -11.95 -0.69
CA PHE A 42 -18.63 -10.53 -0.96
C PHE A 42 -19.83 -9.67 -0.59
N ASP A 43 -21.05 -10.11 -0.95
CA ASP A 43 -22.29 -9.37 -0.63
C ASP A 43 -22.53 -9.20 0.86
N ALA A 44 -22.30 -10.26 1.63
CA ALA A 44 -22.39 -10.23 3.09
C ALA A 44 -21.33 -9.30 3.68
N ILE A 45 -20.07 -9.42 3.25
CA ILE A 45 -18.96 -8.58 3.69
C ILE A 45 -19.30 -7.09 3.44
N VAL A 46 -19.75 -6.75 2.23
CA VAL A 46 -20.11 -5.36 1.88
C VAL A 46 -21.21 -4.81 2.80
N ASN A 47 -22.26 -5.58 3.04
CA ASN A 47 -23.37 -5.16 3.90
C ASN A 47 -22.93 -5.00 5.35
N ASP A 48 -22.18 -5.95 5.88
CA ASP A 48 -21.67 -5.93 7.25
C ASP A 48 -20.72 -4.75 7.48
N VAL A 49 -19.78 -4.54 6.56
CA VAL A 49 -18.82 -3.40 6.61
C VAL A 49 -19.59 -2.08 6.59
N LYS A 50 -20.52 -1.88 5.66
CA LYS A 50 -21.32 -0.65 5.59
C LYS A 50 -22.06 -0.34 6.89
N SER A 51 -22.52 -1.36 7.59
CA SER A 51 -23.28 -1.21 8.84
C SER A 51 -22.46 -0.67 10.01
N VAL A 52 -21.11 -0.69 9.90
CA VAL A 52 -20.18 -0.36 11.01
C VAL A 52 -19.18 0.74 10.70
N LEU A 53 -19.15 1.25 9.46
CA LEU A 53 -18.15 2.26 9.04
C LEU A 53 -18.24 3.57 9.83
N ASP A 54 -19.42 3.96 10.28
CA ASP A 54 -19.62 5.18 11.08
C ASP A 54 -18.93 6.41 10.48
N GLY A 55 -19.18 6.66 9.18
CA GLY A 55 -18.62 7.77 8.42
C GLY A 55 -17.17 7.60 7.95
N ARG A 56 -16.50 6.53 8.32
CA ARG A 56 -15.15 6.21 7.84
C ARG A 56 -15.19 5.67 6.42
N LYS A 57 -14.02 5.64 5.76
CA LYS A 57 -13.90 5.23 4.37
C LYS A 57 -13.21 3.86 4.24
N ILE A 58 -13.59 3.13 3.21
CA ILE A 58 -12.73 2.07 2.67
C ILE A 58 -11.76 2.72 1.71
N SER A 59 -10.46 2.59 1.99
CA SER A 59 -9.38 3.25 1.26
C SER A 59 -8.90 2.45 0.06
N ALA A 60 -8.92 1.13 0.16
CA ALA A 60 -8.59 0.21 -0.92
C ALA A 60 -9.29 -1.15 -0.69
N LEU A 61 -9.50 -1.89 -1.77
CA LEU A 61 -9.78 -3.31 -1.75
C LEU A 61 -8.54 -4.03 -2.27
N ALA A 62 -8.02 -4.99 -1.52
CA ALA A 62 -6.80 -5.69 -1.89
C ALA A 62 -7.06 -7.17 -2.11
N PHE A 63 -6.35 -7.73 -3.09
CA PHE A 63 -6.23 -9.16 -3.32
C PHE A 63 -4.83 -9.46 -3.87
N TYR A 64 -4.07 -10.22 -3.11
CA TYR A 64 -2.67 -10.52 -3.43
C TYR A 64 -2.53 -11.91 -4.05
N GLY A 65 -2.70 -11.95 -5.37
CA GLY A 65 -2.60 -13.17 -6.18
C GLY A 65 -1.58 -13.05 -7.31
N ASN A 66 -1.31 -14.15 -8.00
CA ASN A 66 -0.47 -14.12 -9.21
C ASN A 66 -1.33 -13.81 -10.44
N ILE A 67 -1.66 -12.54 -10.63
CA ILE A 67 -2.60 -12.06 -11.66
C ILE A 67 -2.14 -12.45 -13.08
N MET A 68 -0.84 -12.49 -13.31
CA MET A 68 -0.26 -12.81 -14.62
C MET A 68 -0.31 -14.31 -14.98
N CYS A 69 -0.30 -15.18 -13.99
CA CYS A 69 -0.13 -16.62 -14.22
C CYS A 69 -1.28 -17.49 -13.74
N ASP A 70 -2.22 -16.92 -12.97
CA ASP A 70 -3.39 -17.65 -12.47
C ASP A 70 -4.67 -16.95 -12.97
N LYS A 71 -5.44 -17.67 -13.80
CA LYS A 71 -6.66 -17.12 -14.38
C LYS A 71 -7.72 -16.80 -13.32
N ASP A 72 -7.84 -17.62 -12.28
CA ASP A 72 -8.82 -17.37 -11.22
C ASP A 72 -8.44 -16.13 -10.42
N ASP A 73 -7.14 -15.89 -10.21
CA ASP A 73 -6.65 -14.67 -9.56
C ASP A 73 -6.88 -13.44 -10.45
N TYR A 74 -6.72 -13.57 -11.77
CA TYR A 74 -7.10 -12.53 -12.72
C TYR A 74 -8.59 -12.19 -12.65
N ASP A 75 -9.46 -13.21 -12.67
CA ASP A 75 -10.91 -13.03 -12.61
C ASP A 75 -11.36 -12.39 -11.27
N ARG A 76 -10.69 -12.70 -10.16
CA ARG A 76 -10.90 -12.05 -8.85
C ARG A 76 -10.52 -10.56 -8.88
N LEU A 77 -9.43 -10.20 -9.54
CA LEU A 77 -9.05 -8.80 -9.69
C LEU A 77 -10.07 -8.03 -10.54
N VAL A 78 -10.53 -8.61 -11.67
CA VAL A 78 -11.62 -8.05 -12.48
C VAL A 78 -12.85 -7.83 -11.60
N PHE A 79 -13.24 -8.82 -10.81
CA PHE A 79 -14.39 -8.72 -9.92
C PHE A 79 -14.26 -7.56 -8.92
N LEU A 80 -13.08 -7.36 -8.29
CA LEU A 80 -12.87 -6.23 -7.37
C LEU A 80 -12.95 -4.88 -8.09
N ILE A 81 -12.37 -4.75 -9.30
CA ILE A 81 -12.45 -3.53 -10.10
C ILE A 81 -13.91 -3.19 -10.41
N GLU A 82 -14.72 -4.17 -10.79
CA GLU A 82 -16.13 -3.97 -11.11
C GLU A 82 -16.99 -3.63 -9.89
N ASN A 83 -16.64 -4.12 -8.70
CA ASN A 83 -17.46 -4.03 -7.50
C ASN A 83 -16.95 -3.04 -6.44
N ALA A 84 -15.79 -2.42 -6.60
CA ALA A 84 -15.22 -1.48 -5.62
C ALA A 84 -16.15 -0.29 -5.32
N HIS A 85 -16.92 0.16 -6.31
CA HIS A 85 -17.93 1.21 -6.15
C HIS A 85 -18.96 0.93 -5.07
N ARG A 86 -19.23 -0.33 -4.77
CA ARG A 86 -20.22 -0.75 -3.74
C ARG A 86 -19.77 -0.35 -2.32
N LEU A 87 -18.47 -0.14 -2.12
CA LEU A 87 -17.92 0.38 -0.86
C LEU A 87 -17.43 1.84 -1.00
N ASN A 88 -17.86 2.56 -2.06
CA ASN A 88 -17.39 3.89 -2.40
C ASN A 88 -15.85 3.98 -2.48
N CYS A 89 -15.22 2.90 -2.91
CA CYS A 89 -13.79 2.77 -3.06
C CYS A 89 -13.41 2.91 -4.55
N ASN A 90 -12.30 3.60 -4.81
CA ASN A 90 -11.77 3.79 -6.15
C ASN A 90 -10.33 3.28 -6.32
N ARG A 91 -9.87 2.44 -5.40
CA ARG A 91 -8.56 1.82 -5.42
C ARG A 91 -8.68 0.32 -5.23
N VAL A 92 -7.95 -0.41 -6.06
CA VAL A 92 -7.79 -1.85 -5.93
C VAL A 92 -6.31 -2.16 -5.91
N CYS A 93 -5.84 -2.87 -4.89
CA CYS A 93 -4.44 -3.18 -4.69
C CYS A 93 -4.17 -4.67 -4.92
N THR A 94 -3.00 -4.99 -5.48
CA THR A 94 -2.66 -6.37 -5.85
C THR A 94 -1.17 -6.55 -6.07
N PHE A 95 -0.72 -7.80 -6.22
CA PHE A 95 0.54 -8.11 -6.87
C PHE A 95 0.38 -8.00 -8.40
N ALA A 96 1.45 -7.64 -9.09
CA ALA A 96 1.49 -7.80 -10.54
C ALA A 96 1.45 -9.28 -10.93
N GLY A 97 2.09 -10.12 -10.13
CA GLY A 97 2.36 -11.52 -10.46
C GLY A 97 3.70 -11.67 -11.18
N GLY A 98 3.95 -12.86 -11.66
CA GLY A 98 5.15 -13.21 -12.44
C GLY A 98 5.30 -14.71 -12.66
N ASP A 99 5.86 -15.06 -13.80
CA ASP A 99 6.36 -16.42 -14.07
C ASP A 99 7.72 -16.58 -13.38
N PRO A 100 7.83 -17.42 -12.34
CA PRO A 100 9.05 -17.55 -11.55
C PRO A 100 10.23 -18.17 -12.34
N GLU A 101 9.98 -18.77 -13.50
CA GLU A 101 11.03 -19.32 -14.36
C GLU A 101 11.64 -18.25 -15.29
N LYS A 102 11.04 -17.06 -15.34
CA LYS A 102 11.49 -15.94 -16.17
C LYS A 102 12.14 -14.83 -15.36
N SER A 103 13.00 -14.08 -16.02
CA SER A 103 13.49 -12.81 -15.48
C SER A 103 12.40 -11.73 -15.45
N VAL A 104 12.60 -10.64 -14.71
CA VAL A 104 11.69 -9.51 -14.74
C VAL A 104 11.50 -8.96 -16.17
N PRO A 105 12.56 -8.67 -16.96
CA PRO A 105 12.39 -8.24 -18.35
C PRO A 105 11.61 -9.24 -19.23
N ASP A 106 11.83 -10.55 -19.05
CA ASP A 106 11.14 -11.58 -19.82
C ASP A 106 9.66 -11.75 -19.42
N ASN A 107 9.26 -11.26 -18.27
CA ASN A 107 7.88 -11.19 -17.81
C ASN A 107 7.12 -9.96 -18.37
N ILE A 108 7.79 -8.94 -18.88
CA ILE A 108 7.14 -7.70 -19.33
C ILE A 108 6.13 -7.91 -20.47
N PRO A 109 6.38 -8.77 -21.48
CA PRO A 109 5.37 -9.06 -22.49
C PRO A 109 4.08 -9.64 -21.89
N LEU A 110 4.18 -10.55 -20.92
CA LEU A 110 3.04 -11.12 -20.22
C LEU A 110 2.35 -10.07 -19.33
N PHE A 111 3.13 -9.21 -18.66
CA PHE A 111 2.57 -8.07 -17.92
C PHE A 111 1.73 -7.18 -18.81
N LYS A 112 2.22 -6.83 -20.00
CA LYS A 112 1.48 -6.00 -20.97
C LYS A 112 0.17 -6.68 -21.40
N GLU A 113 0.23 -7.95 -21.79
CA GLU A 113 -0.94 -8.72 -22.20
C GLU A 113 -2.01 -8.77 -21.09
N THR A 114 -1.57 -8.94 -19.84
CA THR A 114 -2.46 -9.02 -18.67
C THR A 114 -3.03 -7.67 -18.25
N PHE A 115 -2.19 -6.64 -18.15
CA PHE A 115 -2.59 -5.38 -17.50
C PHE A 115 -3.04 -4.29 -18.47
N GLU A 116 -2.83 -4.39 -19.77
CA GLU A 116 -3.40 -3.44 -20.72
C GLU A 116 -4.93 -3.48 -20.73
N PRO A 117 -5.62 -4.65 -20.80
CA PRO A 117 -7.07 -4.72 -20.67
C PRO A 117 -7.58 -4.38 -19.26
N LEU A 118 -6.85 -4.72 -18.19
CA LEU A 118 -7.22 -4.35 -16.83
C LEU A 118 -7.12 -2.85 -16.59
N ALA A 119 -6.11 -2.19 -17.13
CA ALA A 119 -5.96 -0.75 -17.09
C ALA A 119 -7.12 -0.05 -17.81
N TYR A 120 -7.49 -0.51 -19.00
CA TYR A 120 -8.66 0.00 -19.71
C TYR A 120 -9.95 -0.18 -18.90
N LEU A 121 -10.19 -1.36 -18.32
CA LEU A 121 -11.35 -1.59 -17.45
C LEU A 121 -11.34 -0.64 -16.25
N ALA A 122 -10.20 -0.49 -15.59
CA ALA A 122 -10.06 0.39 -14.44
C ALA A 122 -10.35 1.86 -14.80
N GLU A 123 -9.86 2.35 -15.96
CA GLU A 123 -10.16 3.68 -16.47
C GLU A 123 -11.67 3.88 -16.69
N GLN A 124 -12.36 2.90 -17.31
CA GLN A 124 -13.81 2.95 -17.52
C GLN A 124 -14.61 2.99 -16.22
N LYS A 125 -14.08 2.39 -15.16
CA LYS A 125 -14.73 2.34 -13.82
C LYS A 125 -14.28 3.45 -12.88
N GLY A 126 -13.31 4.29 -13.28
CA GLY A 126 -12.71 5.30 -12.41
C GLY A 126 -11.90 4.71 -11.25
N ILE A 127 -11.35 3.52 -11.44
CA ILE A 127 -10.52 2.79 -10.47
C ILE A 127 -9.03 3.02 -10.76
N LYS A 128 -8.22 3.05 -9.71
CA LYS A 128 -6.77 2.96 -9.78
C LYS A 128 -6.33 1.60 -9.26
N ILE A 129 -5.40 0.96 -9.97
CA ILE A 129 -4.78 -0.30 -9.56
C ILE A 129 -3.41 0.03 -8.96
N GLY A 130 -3.19 -0.36 -7.70
CA GLY A 130 -1.91 -0.24 -6.99
C GLY A 130 -1.17 -1.57 -6.94
N PHE A 131 0.09 -1.59 -7.39
CA PHE A 131 0.94 -2.76 -7.23
C PHE A 131 1.76 -2.66 -5.95
N GLU A 132 1.59 -3.62 -5.05
CA GLU A 132 2.45 -3.71 -3.87
C GLU A 132 3.89 -4.05 -4.29
N ASN A 133 4.84 -3.33 -3.71
CA ASN A 133 6.25 -3.45 -4.06
C ASN A 133 7.00 -4.50 -3.22
N CYS A 134 6.32 -5.58 -2.85
CA CYS A 134 6.99 -6.73 -2.23
C CYS A 134 7.55 -7.69 -3.27
N GLY A 135 8.52 -8.50 -2.87
CA GLY A 135 9.12 -9.53 -3.71
C GLY A 135 10.63 -9.41 -3.84
N ALA A 136 11.19 -10.29 -4.65
CA ALA A 136 12.61 -10.38 -4.98
C ALA A 136 12.81 -11.26 -6.22
N GLY A 137 14.03 -11.34 -6.74
CA GLY A 137 14.35 -12.28 -7.80
C GLY A 137 14.32 -11.70 -9.19
N TRP A 138 15.27 -10.77 -9.49
CA TRP A 138 15.37 -10.12 -10.80
C TRP A 138 15.50 -11.10 -11.98
N ASN A 139 16.35 -12.12 -11.82
CA ASN A 139 16.63 -13.08 -12.91
C ASN A 139 15.63 -14.24 -12.93
N LYS A 140 15.26 -14.75 -11.77
CA LYS A 140 14.31 -15.86 -11.58
C LYS A 140 13.76 -15.86 -10.15
N GLY A 141 12.66 -16.59 -9.97
CA GLY A 141 12.09 -16.88 -8.66
C GLY A 141 11.15 -15.80 -8.11
N THR A 142 10.82 -14.78 -8.92
CA THR A 142 9.84 -13.80 -8.47
C THR A 142 8.41 -14.27 -8.72
N TYR A 143 7.57 -14.12 -7.73
CA TYR A 143 6.12 -14.28 -7.84
C TYR A 143 5.40 -12.94 -8.02
N ASN A 144 6.14 -11.83 -7.95
CA ASN A 144 5.65 -10.47 -8.15
C ASN A 144 6.77 -9.62 -8.72
N ILE A 145 6.62 -9.16 -9.96
CA ILE A 145 7.65 -8.36 -10.64
C ILE A 145 7.73 -6.92 -10.14
N ALA A 146 6.72 -6.42 -9.42
CA ALA A 146 6.62 -5.01 -9.01
C ALA A 146 7.55 -4.60 -7.85
N PHE A 147 8.54 -5.39 -7.49
CA PHE A 147 9.34 -5.22 -6.27
C PHE A 147 10.46 -4.17 -6.33
N SER A 148 10.83 -3.68 -7.51
CA SER A 148 11.99 -2.80 -7.65
C SER A 148 11.76 -1.63 -8.61
N PRO A 149 12.50 -0.51 -8.43
CA PRO A 149 12.38 0.66 -9.29
C PRO A 149 12.65 0.36 -10.76
N ALA A 150 13.60 -0.51 -11.06
CA ALA A 150 13.91 -0.92 -12.43
C ALA A 150 12.75 -1.72 -13.06
N ALA A 151 12.05 -2.52 -12.27
CA ALA A 151 10.85 -3.20 -12.74
C ALA A 151 9.70 -2.22 -13.00
N TRP A 152 9.51 -1.21 -12.13
CA TRP A 152 8.47 -0.19 -12.33
C TRP A 152 8.69 0.60 -13.62
N GLU A 153 9.95 0.95 -13.97
CA GLU A 153 10.29 1.60 -15.24
C GLU A 153 9.78 0.77 -16.42
N LEU A 154 10.11 -0.52 -16.45
CA LEU A 154 9.70 -1.43 -17.52
C LEU A 154 8.17 -1.63 -17.56
N MET A 155 7.53 -1.80 -16.40
CA MET A 155 6.08 -2.01 -16.30
C MET A 155 5.29 -0.80 -16.82
N PHE A 156 5.63 0.41 -16.35
CA PHE A 156 4.91 1.62 -16.74
C PHE A 156 5.29 2.13 -18.14
N GLU A 157 6.42 1.71 -18.71
CA GLU A 157 6.73 1.88 -20.12
C GLU A 157 5.88 0.95 -20.99
N ALA A 158 5.73 -0.31 -20.59
CA ALA A 158 4.95 -1.30 -21.31
C ALA A 158 3.44 -1.00 -21.34
N VAL A 159 2.90 -0.48 -20.21
CA VAL A 159 1.48 -0.07 -20.07
C VAL A 159 1.43 1.32 -19.44
N PRO A 160 1.49 2.40 -20.25
CA PRO A 160 1.61 3.78 -19.76
C PRO A 160 0.28 4.39 -19.30
N SER A 161 -0.61 3.60 -18.70
CA SER A 161 -1.90 4.07 -18.18
C SER A 161 -1.75 4.81 -16.87
N GLU A 162 -2.56 5.86 -16.68
CA GLU A 162 -2.71 6.58 -15.43
C GLU A 162 -3.54 5.80 -14.38
N ALA A 163 -4.22 4.72 -14.80
CA ALA A 163 -4.94 3.84 -13.89
C ALA A 163 -4.01 2.89 -13.11
N LEU A 164 -2.77 2.71 -13.58
CA LEU A 164 -1.77 1.86 -12.93
C LEU A 164 -0.79 2.68 -12.10
N GLY A 165 -0.47 2.18 -10.91
CA GLY A 165 0.51 2.80 -10.03
C GLY A 165 0.99 1.85 -8.95
N LEU A 166 1.54 2.41 -7.89
CA LEU A 166 2.14 1.66 -6.80
C LEU A 166 1.23 1.68 -5.57
N GLU A 167 1.07 0.55 -4.95
CA GLU A 167 0.83 0.45 -3.52
C GLU A 167 2.22 0.47 -2.87
N TRP A 168 2.63 1.68 -2.49
CA TRP A 168 4.00 1.91 -2.05
C TRP A 168 4.18 1.54 -0.59
N GLU A 169 5.25 0.79 -0.32
CA GLU A 169 5.62 0.32 1.00
C GLU A 169 7.14 0.49 1.22
N PRO A 170 7.59 1.24 2.25
CA PRO A 170 9.02 1.43 2.50
C PRO A 170 9.73 0.21 3.06
N ALA A 171 9.04 -0.69 3.77
CA ALA A 171 9.65 -1.82 4.46
C ALA A 171 10.48 -2.72 3.53
N HIS A 172 9.93 -3.10 2.38
CA HIS A 172 10.63 -3.93 1.41
C HIS A 172 11.86 -3.22 0.81
N GLN A 173 11.79 -1.89 0.66
CA GLN A 173 12.93 -1.10 0.17
C GLN A 173 14.04 -1.03 1.21
N VAL A 174 13.72 -0.72 2.47
CA VAL A 174 14.68 -0.71 3.58
C VAL A 174 15.36 -2.07 3.72
N CYS A 175 14.59 -3.16 3.70
CA CYS A 175 15.12 -4.52 3.78
C CYS A 175 15.98 -4.91 2.56
N ALA A 176 15.74 -4.29 1.41
CA ALA A 176 16.58 -4.44 0.21
C ALA A 176 17.73 -3.42 0.15
N LEU A 177 17.98 -2.66 1.22
CA LEU A 177 19.01 -1.60 1.31
C LEU A 177 18.79 -0.46 0.28
N ILE A 178 17.56 -0.22 -0.11
CA ILE A 178 17.16 0.91 -0.96
C ILE A 178 16.66 2.04 -0.06
N ASP A 179 17.18 3.25 -0.24
CA ASP A 179 16.66 4.42 0.48
C ASP A 179 15.26 4.79 -0.03
N PRO A 180 14.21 4.63 0.80
CA PRO A 180 12.84 4.86 0.37
C PRO A 180 12.51 6.33 0.11
N ILE A 181 13.22 7.28 0.73
CA ILE A 181 12.88 8.71 0.66
C ILE A 181 13.21 9.32 -0.71
N PRO A 182 14.45 9.22 -1.24
CA PRO A 182 14.74 9.66 -2.61
C PRO A 182 13.90 8.94 -3.66
N LEU A 183 13.65 7.65 -3.44
CA LEU A 183 12.85 6.85 -4.34
C LEU A 183 11.40 7.32 -4.38
N LEU A 184 10.79 7.58 -3.23
CA LEU A 184 9.44 8.13 -3.16
C LEU A 184 9.34 9.50 -3.87
N ARG A 185 10.35 10.37 -3.76
CA ARG A 185 10.37 11.66 -4.51
C ARG A 185 10.25 11.45 -6.01
N LYS A 186 10.94 10.44 -6.55
CA LYS A 186 10.89 10.10 -7.99
C LYS A 186 9.52 9.55 -8.40
N TRP A 187 8.90 8.73 -7.55
CA TRP A 187 7.73 7.93 -7.89
C TRP A 187 6.41 8.41 -7.28
N ALA A 188 6.41 9.48 -6.49
CA ALA A 188 5.24 9.95 -5.74
C ALA A 188 3.96 10.13 -6.59
N LYS A 189 4.11 10.53 -7.86
CA LYS A 189 2.98 10.68 -8.77
C LYS A 189 2.35 9.36 -9.23
N ARG A 190 3.07 8.26 -9.07
CA ARG A 190 2.58 6.90 -9.35
C ARG A 190 2.03 6.19 -8.11
N VAL A 191 2.10 6.82 -6.94
CA VAL A 191 1.55 6.23 -5.71
C VAL A 191 0.04 6.30 -5.74
N VAL A 192 -0.59 5.13 -5.73
CA VAL A 192 -2.05 4.93 -5.66
C VAL A 192 -2.50 4.73 -4.23
N HIS A 193 -1.75 3.94 -3.49
CA HIS A 193 -2.00 3.61 -2.08
C HIS A 193 -0.67 3.50 -1.33
N VAL A 194 -0.72 3.52 0.00
CA VAL A 194 0.48 3.41 0.84
C VAL A 194 0.24 2.43 1.97
N HIS A 195 1.08 1.41 2.04
CA HIS A 195 1.18 0.59 3.25
C HIS A 195 2.06 1.26 4.30
N GLY A 196 1.49 1.47 5.45
CA GLY A 196 2.18 1.89 6.66
C GLY A 196 2.90 0.71 7.29
N LYS A 197 4.00 0.29 6.67
CA LYS A 197 4.89 -0.75 7.15
C LYS A 197 6.31 -0.26 7.09
N ASP A 198 7.09 -0.56 8.08
CA ASP A 198 8.45 -0.07 8.25
C ASP A 198 9.47 -1.20 8.16
N GLY A 199 10.73 -0.86 8.12
CA GLY A 199 11.83 -1.80 8.14
C GLY A 199 12.96 -1.28 9.00
N SER A 200 13.78 -2.16 9.53
CA SER A 200 15.01 -1.81 10.23
C SER A 200 16.18 -2.63 9.73
N VAL A 201 17.39 -2.02 9.74
CA VAL A 201 18.62 -2.67 9.32
C VAL A 201 19.61 -2.73 10.49
N ALA A 202 19.99 -3.94 10.89
CA ALA A 202 21.08 -4.18 11.83
C ALA A 202 22.42 -4.05 11.11
N TRP A 203 22.93 -2.81 11.00
CA TRP A 203 24.14 -2.49 10.27
C TRP A 203 25.41 -3.16 10.79
N ASP A 204 25.46 -3.44 12.08
CA ASP A 204 26.54 -4.21 12.72
C ASP A 204 26.57 -5.66 12.21
N VAL A 205 25.39 -6.31 12.20
CA VAL A 205 25.22 -7.67 11.64
C VAL A 205 25.58 -7.70 10.16
N LEU A 206 25.07 -6.73 9.38
CA LEU A 206 25.39 -6.65 7.95
C LEU A 206 26.90 -6.48 7.69
N LYS A 207 27.58 -5.65 8.48
CA LYS A 207 29.02 -5.41 8.33
C LYS A 207 29.87 -6.60 8.75
N GLU A 208 29.39 -7.39 9.72
CA GLU A 208 30.12 -8.56 10.20
C GLU A 208 29.93 -9.78 9.29
N TYR A 209 28.69 -10.03 8.83
CA TYR A 209 28.34 -11.27 8.11
C TYR A 209 28.06 -11.07 6.62
N GLY A 210 27.88 -9.84 6.16
CA GLY A 210 27.58 -9.50 4.76
C GLY A 210 26.15 -9.86 4.33
N ILE A 211 25.80 -9.43 3.11
CA ILE A 211 24.43 -9.62 2.56
C ILE A 211 24.08 -11.09 2.25
N HIS A 212 25.07 -11.94 2.05
CA HIS A 212 24.91 -13.37 1.79
C HIS A 212 25.28 -14.25 2.97
N GLY A 213 25.49 -13.66 4.15
CA GLY A 213 25.78 -14.37 5.40
C GLY A 213 24.60 -15.15 5.94
N SER A 214 24.87 -15.95 6.98
CA SER A 214 23.84 -16.77 7.64
C SER A 214 22.94 -15.99 8.61
N HIS A 215 23.23 -14.72 8.84
CA HIS A 215 22.52 -13.88 9.79
C HIS A 215 21.58 -12.91 9.07
N ARG A 216 20.34 -12.84 9.56
CA ARG A 216 19.36 -11.87 9.08
C ARG A 216 19.75 -10.47 9.59
N PHE A 217 19.89 -9.52 8.69
CA PHE A 217 20.30 -8.15 9.01
C PHE A 217 19.21 -7.11 8.84
N ALA A 218 18.06 -7.49 8.26
CA ALA A 218 16.95 -6.58 8.04
C ALA A 218 15.63 -7.25 8.41
N GLU A 219 14.73 -6.48 8.98
CA GLU A 219 13.47 -6.97 9.53
C GLU A 219 12.33 -5.99 9.22
N HIS A 220 11.14 -6.55 9.00
CA HIS A 220 9.93 -5.76 8.90
C HIS A 220 9.52 -5.25 10.28
N ARG A 221 9.06 -4.03 10.34
CA ARG A 221 8.62 -3.36 11.55
C ARG A 221 7.30 -2.62 11.33
N THR A 222 6.57 -2.43 12.39
CA THR A 222 5.41 -1.54 12.39
C THR A 222 5.88 -0.07 12.39
N PRO A 223 5.18 0.90 11.75
CA PRO A 223 5.62 2.29 11.66
C PRO A 223 5.94 2.93 13.02
N GLY A 224 7.09 3.58 13.09
CA GLY A 224 7.63 4.17 14.32
C GLY A 224 8.55 3.26 15.11
N PHE A 225 8.68 1.99 14.70
CA PHE A 225 9.63 1.03 15.26
C PHE A 225 10.75 0.65 14.28
N GLY A 226 10.75 1.23 13.07
CA GLY A 226 11.77 1.05 12.04
C GLY A 226 12.52 2.33 11.70
N ASP A 227 13.23 2.31 10.56
CA ASP A 227 14.19 3.34 10.16
C ASP A 227 13.59 4.39 9.20
N THR A 228 12.32 4.26 8.78
CA THR A 228 11.70 5.18 7.82
C THR A 228 11.35 6.52 8.44
N ASN A 229 11.77 7.62 7.81
CA ASN A 229 11.34 8.97 8.19
C ASN A 229 9.92 9.26 7.66
N TRP A 230 8.91 8.93 8.44
CA TRP A 230 7.51 9.14 8.06
C TRP A 230 7.12 10.61 7.91
N SER A 231 7.78 11.54 8.57
CA SER A 231 7.54 12.97 8.35
C SER A 231 7.94 13.41 6.93
N ASP A 232 9.06 12.89 6.42
CA ASP A 232 9.47 13.11 5.02
C ASP A 232 8.52 12.40 4.05
N VAL A 233 8.04 11.18 4.36
CA VAL A 233 7.05 10.48 3.55
C VAL A 233 5.79 11.34 3.38
N PHE A 234 5.18 11.81 4.48
CA PHE A 234 3.99 12.67 4.39
C PHE A 234 4.27 13.98 3.65
N THR A 235 5.44 14.60 3.88
CA THR A 235 5.83 15.82 3.17
C THR A 235 5.86 15.60 1.67
N ILE A 236 6.51 14.52 1.21
CA ILE A 236 6.63 14.20 -0.23
C ILE A 236 5.26 13.90 -0.83
N LEU A 237 4.45 13.09 -0.17
CA LEU A 237 3.11 12.73 -0.63
C LEU A 237 2.23 13.97 -0.78
N LEU A 238 2.18 14.84 0.23
CA LEU A 238 1.41 16.09 0.21
C LEU A 238 1.89 17.06 -0.87
N GLN A 239 3.21 17.22 -1.05
CA GLN A 239 3.78 18.07 -2.10
C GLN A 239 3.44 17.59 -3.50
N ASN A 240 3.20 16.30 -3.69
CA ASN A 240 2.81 15.70 -4.96
C ASN A 240 1.29 15.51 -5.12
N GLY A 241 0.49 16.02 -4.18
CA GLY A 241 -0.97 16.01 -4.27
C GLY A 241 -1.61 14.65 -4.00
N TYR A 242 -0.93 13.76 -3.27
CA TYR A 242 -1.52 12.50 -2.86
C TYR A 242 -2.70 12.75 -1.89
N GLU A 243 -3.85 12.22 -2.26
CA GLU A 243 -5.07 12.23 -1.47
C GLU A 243 -5.53 10.77 -1.28
N GLY A 244 -5.22 10.19 -0.13
CA GLY A 244 -5.48 8.78 0.07
C GLY A 244 -5.35 8.35 1.52
N CYS A 245 -4.84 7.16 1.70
CA CYS A 245 -4.60 6.56 3.01
C CYS A 245 -3.15 6.08 3.14
N VAL A 246 -2.65 6.11 4.37
CA VAL A 246 -1.56 5.24 4.82
C VAL A 246 -2.24 4.15 5.66
N ALA A 247 -2.35 2.95 5.12
CA ALA A 247 -2.93 1.79 5.80
C ALA A 247 -1.83 1.05 6.57
N ILE A 248 -1.90 1.07 7.91
CA ILE A 248 -0.94 0.37 8.74
C ILE A 248 -1.05 -1.13 8.47
N GLU A 249 0.08 -1.75 8.20
CA GLU A 249 0.24 -3.18 8.07
C GLU A 249 1.26 -3.67 9.10
N GLY A 250 0.80 -4.44 10.09
CA GLY A 250 1.67 -4.98 11.15
C GLY A 250 2.29 -6.33 10.81
N TYR A 251 1.83 -6.94 9.75
CA TYR A 251 2.23 -8.29 9.36
C TYR A 251 3.76 -8.42 9.17
N HIS A 252 4.33 -9.48 9.74
CA HIS A 252 5.77 -9.79 9.78
C HIS A 252 6.64 -8.94 10.72
N ASP A 253 6.08 -8.10 11.60
CA ASP A 253 6.88 -7.49 12.65
C ASP A 253 7.45 -8.59 13.57
N VAL A 254 8.76 -8.58 13.79
CA VAL A 254 9.45 -9.64 14.55
C VAL A 254 9.31 -9.49 16.06
N VAL A 255 8.77 -8.38 16.53
CA VAL A 255 8.56 -8.07 17.96
C VAL A 255 7.09 -7.99 18.29
N HIS A 256 6.32 -7.32 17.44
CA HIS A 256 4.91 -7.06 17.65
C HIS A 256 4.07 -7.97 16.76
N TYR A 257 3.88 -9.20 17.18
CA TYR A 257 3.10 -10.22 16.50
C TYR A 257 1.98 -10.75 17.41
N ASP A 258 1.05 -11.51 16.87
CA ASP A 258 -0.14 -12.02 17.53
C ASP A 258 -0.92 -10.90 18.25
N ASP A 259 -1.25 -11.06 19.51
CA ASP A 259 -2.00 -10.07 20.29
C ASP A 259 -1.29 -8.72 20.45
N MET A 260 0.04 -8.68 20.29
CA MET A 260 0.80 -7.43 20.36
C MET A 260 0.70 -6.59 19.07
N GLU A 261 0.36 -7.19 17.94
CA GLU A 261 0.24 -6.49 16.65
C GLU A 261 -0.73 -5.32 16.75
N TRP A 262 -1.93 -5.55 17.30
CA TRP A 262 -2.95 -4.51 17.44
C TRP A 262 -2.54 -3.37 18.37
N THR A 263 -1.81 -3.69 19.43
CA THR A 263 -1.23 -2.68 20.33
C THR A 263 -0.21 -1.82 19.60
N ALA A 264 0.64 -2.42 18.80
CA ALA A 264 1.62 -1.71 17.97
C ALA A 264 0.94 -0.86 16.89
N GLN A 265 -0.11 -1.36 16.23
CA GLN A 265 -0.86 -0.61 15.24
C GLN A 265 -1.52 0.64 15.83
N VAL A 266 -2.07 0.59 17.06
CA VAL A 266 -2.61 1.78 17.74
C VAL A 266 -1.49 2.78 18.05
N THR A 267 -0.32 2.31 18.51
CA THR A 267 0.85 3.18 18.73
C THR A 267 1.32 3.82 17.42
N SER A 268 1.36 3.05 16.34
CA SER A 268 1.72 3.54 14.99
C SER A 268 0.70 4.55 14.45
N LEU A 269 -0.59 4.36 14.71
CA LEU A 269 -1.63 5.32 14.35
C LEU A 269 -1.34 6.70 14.95
N GLU A 270 -1.03 6.75 16.25
CA GLU A 270 -0.69 7.99 16.93
C GLU A 270 0.61 8.61 16.39
N TYR A 271 1.63 7.79 16.17
CA TYR A 271 2.91 8.23 15.60
C TYR A 271 2.72 8.82 14.20
N LEU A 272 2.03 8.12 13.30
CA LEU A 272 1.78 8.57 11.93
C LEU A 272 0.92 9.85 11.90
N LYS A 273 -0.06 9.99 12.78
CA LYS A 273 -0.84 11.23 12.91
C LYS A 273 0.04 12.43 13.30
N ARG A 274 1.02 12.23 14.17
CA ARG A 274 2.00 13.28 14.51
C ARG A 274 2.90 13.60 13.31
N CYS A 275 3.39 12.60 12.60
CA CYS A 275 4.20 12.79 11.39
C CYS A 275 3.45 13.51 10.26
N ARG A 276 2.15 13.23 10.10
CA ARG A 276 1.29 13.88 9.11
C ARG A 276 1.06 15.37 9.40
N GLY A 277 1.07 15.79 10.66
CA GLY A 277 0.85 17.18 11.06
C GLY A 277 -0.23 17.36 12.11
N GLY A 278 -0.46 16.38 12.97
CA GLY A 278 -1.33 16.49 14.13
C GLY A 278 -2.30 15.33 14.33
N MET A 279 -2.81 15.25 15.54
CA MET A 279 -3.77 14.20 15.94
C MET A 279 -5.19 14.52 15.50
N GLU A 280 -5.54 15.80 15.45
CA GLU A 280 -6.88 16.28 15.14
C GLU A 280 -6.83 17.38 14.09
N TYR A 281 -7.89 17.44 13.28
CA TYR A 281 -8.08 18.53 12.34
C TYR A 281 -8.49 19.79 13.10
N PHE A 282 -7.65 20.81 13.06
CA PHE A 282 -7.95 22.14 13.60
C PHE A 282 -8.17 23.14 12.47
N ARG A 283 -9.34 23.76 12.46
CA ARG A 283 -9.65 24.84 11.52
C ARG A 283 -9.24 26.16 12.14
N GLY A 284 -8.11 26.68 11.70
CA GLY A 284 -7.61 27.97 12.15
C GLY A 284 -8.58 29.15 11.91
N PRO A 285 -8.30 30.31 12.48
CA PRO A 285 -9.07 31.54 12.29
C PRO A 285 -9.28 31.85 10.80
N GLU A 286 -10.40 32.51 10.48
CA GLU A 286 -10.80 32.74 9.07
C GLU A 286 -9.79 33.59 8.31
N GLU A 287 -9.15 34.56 8.98
CA GLU A 287 -8.13 35.45 8.44
C GLU A 287 -6.87 34.71 7.95
N TYR A 288 -6.59 33.52 8.45
CA TYR A 288 -5.45 32.68 8.02
C TYR A 288 -5.79 31.67 6.92
N ARG A 289 -7.06 31.50 6.56
CA ARG A 289 -7.49 30.46 5.60
C ARG A 289 -7.10 30.74 4.16
N GLY A 290 -6.77 31.97 3.83
CA GLY A 290 -6.34 32.36 2.48
C GLY A 290 -4.88 32.10 2.17
N TYR A 291 -4.05 31.83 3.17
CA TYR A 291 -2.64 31.56 2.98
C TYR A 291 -2.43 30.14 2.46
N LYS A 292 -2.39 30.02 1.15
CA LYS A 292 -1.89 28.79 0.50
C LYS A 292 -0.46 29.09 0.05
N PRO A 293 0.58 28.57 0.74
CA PRO A 293 1.91 28.56 0.15
C PRO A 293 1.80 27.88 -1.21
N SER A 294 2.36 28.50 -2.25
CA SER A 294 2.27 27.93 -3.58
C SER A 294 2.85 26.52 -3.53
N ARG A 295 2.03 25.49 -3.69
CA ARG A 295 2.46 24.10 -3.87
C ARG A 295 3.12 23.88 -5.25
N LYS A 296 3.31 24.97 -6.03
CA LYS A 296 4.10 24.91 -7.26
C LYS A 296 5.55 24.71 -6.82
N GLY A 297 5.94 23.45 -6.82
CA GLY A 297 7.33 23.07 -6.76
C GLY A 297 8.10 23.92 -7.75
N GLY A 298 9.15 24.56 -7.28
CA GLY A 298 10.07 25.25 -8.16
C GLY A 298 10.48 24.31 -9.29
N LYS A 299 10.66 24.94 -10.46
CA LYS A 299 11.18 24.32 -11.66
C LYS A 299 12.48 23.58 -11.41
#